data_f2d0f8ba9e6dbc67cedd4068aa9d35a9
#
_entry.id   f2d0f8ba9e6dbc67cedd4068aa9d35a9
#
_cell.length_a   1.000
_cell.length_b   1.000
_cell.length_c   1.000
_cell.angle_alpha   90.00
_cell.angle_beta   90.00
_cell.angle_gamma   90.00
#
_symmetry.space_group_name_H-M   'P 1'
#
loop_
_entity.id
_entity.type
_entity.pdbx_description
1 polymer ?
#
loop_
_entity_poly.entity_id
_entity_poly.type
_entity_poly.pdbx_seq_one_letter_code
_entity_poly.pdbx_strand_id
1 'polypeptide(L)'
;MIGISGNPDSLLAKYSTCHLVVKVSHEACPLNLAPTSSTTATLAMGDALACALIEMRHFQAKDFAQFHPGGTLGKRLLTTAHDVMRSNDLPVIPPGMKLGEAIIHVSKGKLGLCVAQVDGKVVGLITDGDVRRAMESLQDKFFNVPVEQVMTRTPKCVSPDTKIAKIQDIMHNNKIHTVLVVDEDRHLLGVVDHFSCMF
;
A
#
# COMPACT_ATOMS: atom_id res chain seq x y z
N MET A 1 -2.18 40.01 -5.91
CA MET A 1 -2.61 39.72 -4.51
C MET A 1 -4.08 39.29 -4.53
N ILE A 2 -4.43 38.17 -3.89
CA ILE A 2 -5.82 37.75 -3.67
C ILE A 2 -6.19 38.20 -2.25
N GLY A 3 -7.25 39.02 -2.09
CA GLY A 3 -7.76 39.46 -0.80
C GLY A 3 -8.99 38.63 -0.41
N ILE A 4 -9.11 38.27 0.87
CA ILE A 4 -10.27 37.59 1.41
C ILE A 4 -10.79 38.40 2.60
N SER A 5 -12.02 38.91 2.52
CA SER A 5 -12.63 39.64 3.62
C SER A 5 -14.16 39.66 3.53
N GLY A 6 -14.83 40.03 4.63
CA GLY A 6 -16.29 40.14 4.69
C GLY A 6 -16.82 41.43 4.10
N ASN A 7 -15.99 42.45 3.83
CA ASN A 7 -16.42 43.73 3.32
C ASN A 7 -15.82 44.04 1.94
N PRO A 8 -16.65 44.07 0.87
CA PRO A 8 -16.19 44.35 -0.49
C PRO A 8 -15.65 45.77 -0.68
N ASP A 9 -15.99 46.71 0.21
CA ASP A 9 -15.56 48.12 0.15
C ASP A 9 -14.31 48.41 0.99
N SER A 10 -13.72 47.37 1.59
CA SER A 10 -12.53 47.50 2.43
C SER A 10 -11.29 47.93 1.61
N LEU A 11 -10.30 48.50 2.29
CA LEU A 11 -9.02 48.81 1.67
C LEU A 11 -8.35 47.53 1.08
N LEU A 12 -8.49 46.41 1.76
CA LEU A 12 -7.97 45.12 1.26
C LEU A 12 -8.64 44.77 -0.08
N ALA A 13 -9.94 44.93 -0.23
CA ALA A 13 -10.65 44.68 -1.47
C ALA A 13 -10.16 45.62 -2.59
N LYS A 14 -10.04 46.91 -2.31
CA LYS A 14 -9.60 47.92 -3.29
C LYS A 14 -8.17 47.68 -3.83
N TYR A 15 -7.26 47.19 -2.98
CA TYR A 15 -5.87 46.95 -3.37
C TYR A 15 -5.61 45.49 -3.83
N SER A 16 -6.65 44.64 -3.83
CA SER A 16 -6.52 43.26 -4.33
C SER A 16 -6.69 43.19 -5.84
N THR A 17 -5.90 42.33 -6.50
CA THR A 17 -6.11 41.96 -7.91
C THR A 17 -7.40 41.16 -8.09
N CYS A 18 -7.74 40.34 -7.08
CA CYS A 18 -8.99 39.59 -6.98
C CYS A 18 -9.42 39.61 -5.54
N HIS A 19 -10.71 39.85 -5.26
CA HIS A 19 -11.25 39.84 -3.92
C HIS A 19 -12.36 38.81 -3.79
N LEU A 20 -12.20 37.93 -2.78
CA LEU A 20 -13.20 36.93 -2.41
C LEU A 20 -13.94 37.38 -1.16
N VAL A 21 -15.26 37.51 -1.28
CA VAL A 21 -16.10 37.95 -0.18
C VAL A 21 -16.48 36.74 0.68
N VAL A 22 -16.03 36.76 1.94
CA VAL A 22 -16.41 35.78 2.96
C VAL A 22 -17.14 36.52 4.09
N LYS A 23 -18.45 36.75 3.90
CA LYS A 23 -19.28 37.47 4.83
C LYS A 23 -20.21 36.53 5.55
N VAL A 24 -20.32 36.68 6.88
CA VAL A 24 -21.32 36.01 7.72
C VAL A 24 -22.32 37.01 8.25
N SER A 25 -23.53 36.58 8.52
CA SER A 25 -24.59 37.45 9.07
C SER A 25 -24.33 37.82 10.52
N HIS A 26 -23.83 36.89 11.31
CA HIS A 26 -23.48 37.05 12.72
C HIS A 26 -22.47 35.98 13.15
N GLU A 27 -21.78 36.25 14.24
CA GLU A 27 -20.94 35.26 14.88
C GLU A 27 -21.77 34.29 15.74
N ALA A 28 -21.37 33.03 15.85
CA ALA A 28 -22.01 32.04 16.72
C ALA A 28 -21.75 32.31 18.22
N CYS A 29 -20.77 33.15 18.51
CA CYS A 29 -20.50 33.61 19.86
C CYS A 29 -21.73 34.30 20.46
N PRO A 30 -22.15 33.97 21.69
CA PRO A 30 -23.35 34.59 22.33
C PRO A 30 -23.32 36.12 22.41
N LEU A 31 -22.12 36.71 22.46
CA LEU A 31 -21.92 38.15 22.47
C LEU A 31 -21.70 38.74 21.07
N ASN A 32 -21.71 37.93 20.03
CA ASN A 32 -21.38 38.30 18.64
C ASN A 32 -20.03 39.06 18.50
N LEU A 33 -19.05 38.75 19.34
CA LEU A 33 -17.74 39.43 19.42
C LEU A 33 -16.59 38.51 18.97
N ALA A 34 -16.56 37.26 19.45
CA ALA A 34 -15.49 36.34 19.13
C ALA A 34 -15.69 35.76 17.71
N PRO A 35 -14.66 35.77 16.86
CA PRO A 35 -14.75 35.18 15.53
C PRO A 35 -14.97 33.66 15.63
N THR A 36 -16.07 33.21 15.08
CA THR A 36 -16.51 31.80 15.09
C THR A 36 -17.06 31.40 13.72
N SER A 37 -18.25 31.95 13.35
CA SER A 37 -18.82 31.71 12.01
C SER A 37 -17.92 32.25 10.91
N SER A 38 -17.32 33.42 11.11
CA SER A 38 -16.40 34.05 10.15
C SER A 38 -15.11 33.24 9.95
N THR A 39 -14.53 32.71 11.01
CA THR A 39 -13.32 31.84 10.91
C THR A 39 -13.64 30.55 10.19
N THR A 40 -14.78 29.91 10.49
CA THR A 40 -15.21 28.68 9.80
C THR A 40 -15.44 28.93 8.31
N ALA A 41 -16.13 30.03 7.96
CA ALA A 41 -16.37 30.39 6.57
C ALA A 41 -15.05 30.70 5.81
N THR A 42 -14.09 31.33 6.48
CA THR A 42 -12.77 31.61 5.91
C THR A 42 -11.99 30.32 5.66
N LEU A 43 -12.01 29.37 6.59
CA LEU A 43 -11.39 28.04 6.39
C LEU A 43 -12.03 27.31 5.21
N ALA A 44 -13.35 27.25 5.14
CA ALA A 44 -14.08 26.62 4.04
C ALA A 44 -13.73 27.25 2.67
N MET A 45 -13.57 28.56 2.61
CA MET A 45 -13.12 29.25 1.40
C MET A 45 -11.68 28.89 1.04
N GLY A 46 -10.80 28.76 2.03
CA GLY A 46 -9.41 28.31 1.84
C GLY A 46 -9.35 26.89 1.27
N ASP A 47 -10.14 25.98 1.83
CA ASP A 47 -10.23 24.59 1.35
C ASP A 47 -10.79 24.52 -0.08
N ALA A 48 -11.82 25.33 -0.39
CA ALA A 48 -12.36 25.40 -1.76
C ALA A 48 -11.32 25.90 -2.77
N LEU A 49 -10.50 26.90 -2.41
CA LEU A 49 -9.39 27.36 -3.24
C LEU A 49 -8.32 26.27 -3.43
N ALA A 50 -7.98 25.56 -2.36
CA ALA A 50 -7.02 24.45 -2.43
C ALA A 50 -7.52 23.34 -3.37
N CYS A 51 -8.79 22.93 -3.25
CA CYS A 51 -9.40 21.95 -4.15
C CYS A 51 -9.41 22.42 -5.60
N ALA A 52 -9.78 23.67 -5.86
CA ALA A 52 -9.76 24.24 -7.21
C ALA A 52 -8.34 24.24 -7.81
N LEU A 53 -7.31 24.56 -7.01
CA LEU A 53 -5.91 24.53 -7.45
C LEU A 53 -5.41 23.11 -7.72
N ILE A 54 -5.82 22.12 -6.91
CA ILE A 54 -5.54 20.71 -7.13
C ILE A 54 -6.06 20.28 -8.51
N GLU A 55 -7.30 20.61 -8.82
CA GLU A 55 -7.95 20.27 -10.09
C GLU A 55 -7.29 21.00 -11.27
N MET A 56 -7.11 22.32 -11.17
CA MET A 56 -6.50 23.15 -12.23
C MET A 56 -5.06 22.75 -12.56
N ARG A 57 -4.30 22.27 -11.59
CA ARG A 57 -2.91 21.85 -11.77
C ARG A 57 -2.76 20.36 -12.04
N HIS A 58 -3.84 19.61 -12.12
CA HIS A 58 -3.84 18.15 -12.23
C HIS A 58 -2.94 17.49 -11.17
N PHE A 59 -2.95 18.07 -9.94
CA PHE A 59 -2.12 17.63 -8.83
C PHE A 59 -2.53 16.22 -8.39
N GLN A 60 -1.58 15.30 -8.35
CA GLN A 60 -1.81 13.88 -8.08
C GLN A 60 -1.25 13.47 -6.72
N ALA A 61 -1.69 12.30 -6.24
CA ALA A 61 -1.20 11.73 -4.99
C ALA A 61 0.33 11.58 -4.94
N LYS A 62 0.98 11.30 -6.09
CA LYS A 62 2.44 11.25 -6.20
C LYS A 62 3.11 12.59 -5.88
N ASP A 63 2.48 13.70 -6.30
CA ASP A 63 3.01 15.05 -6.06
C ASP A 63 2.89 15.40 -4.58
N PHE A 64 1.76 15.04 -3.95
CA PHE A 64 1.60 15.17 -2.50
C PHE A 64 2.67 14.40 -1.72
N ALA A 65 2.96 13.17 -2.13
CA ALA A 65 3.96 12.31 -1.49
C ALA A 65 5.38 12.91 -1.54
N GLN A 66 5.72 13.65 -2.61
CA GLN A 66 7.02 14.34 -2.71
C GLN A 66 7.18 15.44 -1.65
N PHE A 67 6.09 16.13 -1.30
CA PHE A 67 6.12 17.18 -0.26
C PHE A 67 5.97 16.63 1.15
N HIS A 68 5.42 15.42 1.31
CA HIS A 68 5.18 14.78 2.61
C HIS A 68 5.71 13.33 2.66
N PRO A 69 7.01 13.09 2.38
CA PRO A 69 7.55 11.72 2.24
C PRO A 69 7.56 10.94 3.56
N GLY A 70 7.67 11.63 4.70
CA GLY A 70 7.76 11.01 6.02
C GLY A 70 6.44 10.55 6.62
N GLY A 71 5.30 10.98 6.09
CA GLY A 71 3.98 10.59 6.57
C GLY A 71 3.56 9.21 6.08
N THR A 72 2.62 8.56 6.78
CA THR A 72 2.06 7.25 6.40
C THR A 72 1.59 7.21 4.94
N LEU A 73 0.90 8.27 4.48
CA LEU A 73 0.45 8.37 3.10
C LEU A 73 1.62 8.49 2.11
N GLY A 74 2.63 9.31 2.44
CA GLY A 74 3.83 9.46 1.61
C GLY A 74 4.58 8.14 1.46
N LYS A 75 4.83 7.45 2.57
CA LYS A 75 5.47 6.13 2.57
C LYS A 75 4.71 5.13 1.71
N ARG A 76 3.39 5.04 1.90
CA ARG A 76 2.53 4.12 1.12
C ARG A 76 2.60 4.38 -0.39
N LEU A 77 2.73 5.63 -0.82
CA LEU A 77 2.74 6.02 -2.23
C LEU A 77 4.13 5.93 -2.87
N LEU A 78 5.20 6.13 -2.10
CA LEU A 78 6.57 6.16 -2.62
C LEU A 78 7.27 4.81 -2.51
N THR A 79 7.07 4.06 -1.43
CA THR A 79 7.75 2.79 -1.16
C THR A 79 7.39 1.71 -2.19
N THR A 80 8.39 0.97 -2.62
CA THR A 80 8.28 -0.13 -3.59
C THR A 80 8.44 -1.49 -2.92
N ALA A 81 8.16 -2.57 -3.67
CA ALA A 81 8.44 -3.94 -3.22
C ALA A 81 9.91 -4.13 -2.86
N HIS A 82 10.82 -3.58 -3.67
CA HIS A 82 12.27 -3.65 -3.44
C HIS A 82 12.69 -3.08 -2.09
N ASP A 83 12.06 -1.99 -1.64
CA ASP A 83 12.43 -1.30 -0.40
C ASP A 83 12.09 -2.10 0.87
N VAL A 84 11.12 -3.02 0.79
CA VAL A 84 10.58 -3.75 1.94
C VAL A 84 10.67 -5.27 1.83
N MET A 85 11.04 -5.80 0.67
CA MET A 85 11.12 -7.25 0.48
C MET A 85 12.22 -7.86 1.32
N ARG A 86 11.96 -9.03 1.87
CA ARG A 86 13.00 -9.92 2.38
C ARG A 86 13.67 -10.61 1.19
N SER A 87 14.95 -10.39 1.01
CA SER A 87 15.77 -10.97 -0.09
C SER A 87 16.76 -12.02 0.37
N ASN A 88 17.04 -12.09 1.68
CA ASN A 88 18.01 -13.03 2.25
C ASN A 88 17.31 -14.26 2.84
N ASP A 89 18.00 -15.40 2.80
CA ASP A 89 17.54 -16.67 3.41
C ASP A 89 16.12 -17.06 2.96
N LEU A 90 15.84 -16.92 1.67
CA LEU A 90 14.55 -17.28 1.12
C LEU A 90 14.37 -18.80 1.13
N PRO A 91 13.22 -19.31 1.61
CA PRO A 91 12.95 -20.74 1.67
C PRO A 91 12.61 -21.29 0.28
N VAL A 92 13.63 -21.67 -0.48
CA VAL A 92 13.52 -22.20 -1.85
C VAL A 92 13.66 -23.71 -1.82
N ILE A 93 12.82 -24.42 -2.58
CA ILE A 93 12.81 -25.87 -2.69
C ILE A 93 12.58 -26.32 -4.13
N PRO A 94 13.06 -27.50 -4.55
CA PRO A 94 12.66 -28.08 -5.83
C PRO A 94 11.22 -28.63 -5.75
N PRO A 95 10.43 -28.58 -6.84
CA PRO A 95 9.01 -29.02 -6.84
C PRO A 95 8.85 -30.53 -6.56
N GLY A 96 9.86 -31.34 -6.87
CA GLY A 96 9.88 -32.79 -6.59
C GLY A 96 10.21 -33.15 -5.14
N MET A 97 10.55 -32.18 -4.26
CA MET A 97 10.81 -32.43 -2.84
C MET A 97 9.57 -33.03 -2.16
N LYS A 98 9.77 -33.99 -1.27
CA LYS A 98 8.67 -34.57 -0.49
C LYS A 98 8.12 -33.58 0.53
N LEU A 99 6.81 -33.60 0.77
CA LEU A 99 6.14 -32.71 1.74
C LEU A 99 6.72 -32.82 3.15
N GLY A 100 7.09 -34.04 3.58
CA GLY A 100 7.71 -34.26 4.88
C GLY A 100 9.03 -33.51 5.07
N GLU A 101 9.80 -33.32 3.99
CA GLU A 101 11.04 -32.51 3.99
C GLU A 101 10.71 -31.01 3.87
N ALA A 102 9.76 -30.66 3.00
CA ALA A 102 9.37 -29.27 2.75
C ALA A 102 8.88 -28.56 4.00
N ILE A 103 8.18 -29.24 4.92
CA ILE A 103 7.74 -28.67 6.21
C ILE A 103 8.91 -28.07 7.01
N ILE A 104 10.06 -28.76 6.99
CA ILE A 104 11.24 -28.28 7.71
C ILE A 104 11.72 -26.94 7.12
N HIS A 105 11.67 -26.80 5.79
CA HIS A 105 12.04 -25.57 5.09
C HIS A 105 11.05 -24.45 5.36
N VAL A 106 9.73 -24.73 5.37
CA VAL A 106 8.69 -23.77 5.74
C VAL A 106 8.94 -23.22 7.14
N SER A 107 9.18 -24.10 8.12
CA SER A 107 9.45 -23.72 9.51
C SER A 107 10.73 -22.91 9.66
N LYS A 108 11.83 -23.35 9.03
CA LYS A 108 13.13 -22.64 9.08
C LYS A 108 13.08 -21.27 8.42
N GLY A 109 12.32 -21.13 7.33
CA GLY A 109 12.17 -19.88 6.58
C GLY A 109 11.49 -18.77 7.36
N LYS A 110 10.68 -19.07 8.39
CA LYS A 110 9.93 -18.11 9.23
C LYS A 110 9.02 -17.17 8.43
N LEU A 111 8.63 -17.56 7.22
CA LEU A 111 7.70 -16.84 6.35
C LEU A 111 6.37 -17.57 6.19
N GLY A 112 6.23 -18.76 6.79
CA GLY A 112 5.06 -19.62 6.63
C GLY A 112 4.85 -20.12 5.20
N LEU A 113 5.93 -20.16 4.39
CA LEU A 113 5.89 -20.60 3.01
C LEU A 113 7.24 -21.15 2.53
N CYS A 114 7.22 -21.87 1.40
CA CYS A 114 8.39 -22.15 0.56
C CYS A 114 8.07 -21.86 -0.90
N VAL A 115 9.07 -21.40 -1.64
CA VAL A 115 8.98 -21.12 -3.07
C VAL A 115 9.56 -22.27 -3.86
N ALA A 116 8.75 -22.92 -4.70
CA ALA A 116 9.21 -23.97 -5.59
C ALA A 116 9.87 -23.35 -6.83
N GLN A 117 11.12 -23.76 -7.12
CA GLN A 117 11.88 -23.25 -8.26
C GLN A 117 12.45 -24.38 -9.10
N VAL A 118 12.58 -24.10 -10.42
CA VAL A 118 13.35 -24.89 -11.38
C VAL A 118 14.25 -23.92 -12.14
N ASP A 119 15.53 -24.18 -12.19
CA ASP A 119 16.54 -23.33 -12.85
C ASP A 119 16.47 -21.85 -12.39
N GLY A 120 16.22 -21.63 -11.10
CA GLY A 120 16.09 -20.29 -10.49
C GLY A 120 14.73 -19.62 -10.71
N LYS A 121 13.84 -20.16 -11.55
CA LYS A 121 12.53 -19.59 -11.87
C LYS A 121 11.44 -20.12 -10.94
N VAL A 122 10.57 -19.24 -10.52
CA VAL A 122 9.41 -19.58 -9.69
C VAL A 122 8.40 -20.40 -10.48
N VAL A 123 8.15 -21.64 -10.03
CA VAL A 123 7.16 -22.56 -10.62
C VAL A 123 5.98 -22.81 -9.68
N GLY A 124 6.09 -22.45 -8.41
CA GLY A 124 5.01 -22.61 -7.44
C GLY A 124 5.33 -22.04 -6.07
N LEU A 125 4.35 -22.14 -5.20
CA LEU A 125 4.40 -21.70 -3.81
C LEU A 125 3.66 -22.71 -2.95
N ILE A 126 4.23 -23.11 -1.82
CA ILE A 126 3.54 -23.86 -0.78
C ILE A 126 3.50 -23.04 0.51
N THR A 127 2.34 -22.96 1.14
CA THR A 127 2.12 -22.23 2.41
C THR A 127 1.76 -23.18 3.53
N ASP A 128 1.83 -22.70 4.78
CA ASP A 128 1.32 -23.45 5.96
C ASP A 128 -0.14 -23.90 5.77
N GLY A 129 -0.95 -23.08 5.09
CA GLY A 129 -2.34 -23.42 4.75
C GLY A 129 -2.44 -24.58 3.77
N ASP A 130 -1.55 -24.64 2.76
CA ASP A 130 -1.49 -25.75 1.81
C ASP A 130 -1.02 -27.05 2.49
N VAL A 131 -0.01 -26.94 3.36
CA VAL A 131 0.48 -28.06 4.17
C VAL A 131 -0.64 -28.64 5.01
N ARG A 132 -1.41 -27.79 5.71
CA ARG A 132 -2.54 -28.22 6.57
C ARG A 132 -3.61 -28.93 5.76
N ARG A 133 -4.04 -28.37 4.63
CA ARG A 133 -5.02 -29.00 3.74
C ARG A 133 -4.53 -30.32 3.17
N ALA A 134 -3.25 -30.39 2.82
CA ALA A 134 -2.64 -31.62 2.32
C ALA A 134 -2.60 -32.72 3.41
N MET A 135 -2.31 -32.36 4.66
CA MET A 135 -2.36 -33.32 5.79
C MET A 135 -3.77 -33.90 5.97
N GLU A 136 -4.80 -33.08 5.91
CA GLU A 136 -6.20 -33.51 6.03
C GLU A 136 -6.61 -34.45 4.89
N SER A 137 -6.21 -34.16 3.66
CA SER A 137 -6.66 -34.88 2.46
C SER A 137 -5.84 -36.13 2.16
N LEU A 138 -4.53 -36.14 2.45
CA LEU A 138 -3.61 -37.21 2.09
C LEU A 138 -3.33 -38.21 3.21
N GLN A 139 -3.61 -37.83 4.47
CA GLN A 139 -3.41 -38.64 5.66
C GLN A 139 -2.03 -39.34 5.68
N ASP A 140 -1.99 -40.67 5.73
CA ASP A 140 -0.74 -41.45 5.80
C ASP A 140 0.21 -41.25 4.61
N LYS A 141 -0.30 -40.84 3.46
CA LYS A 141 0.51 -40.60 2.25
C LYS A 141 1.21 -39.25 2.26
N PHE A 142 0.81 -38.32 3.12
CA PHE A 142 1.25 -36.93 3.15
C PHE A 142 2.77 -36.77 3.06
N PHE A 143 3.54 -37.48 3.88
CA PHE A 143 5.00 -37.30 3.96
C PHE A 143 5.75 -37.65 2.67
N ASN A 144 5.20 -38.52 1.82
CA ASN A 144 5.86 -39.05 0.60
C ASN A 144 5.40 -38.36 -0.69
N VAL A 145 4.39 -37.52 -0.63
CA VAL A 145 3.87 -36.81 -1.83
C VAL A 145 4.79 -35.65 -2.19
N PRO A 146 5.15 -35.47 -3.48
CA PRO A 146 5.96 -34.33 -3.90
C PRO A 146 5.17 -33.01 -3.80
N VAL A 147 5.89 -31.93 -3.50
CA VAL A 147 5.33 -30.57 -3.33
C VAL A 147 4.51 -30.13 -4.54
N GLU A 148 4.93 -30.48 -5.75
CA GLU A 148 4.26 -30.09 -7.00
C GLU A 148 2.79 -30.56 -7.12
N GLN A 149 2.38 -31.56 -6.36
CA GLN A 149 1.00 -32.05 -6.36
C GLN A 149 0.06 -31.19 -5.51
N VAL A 150 0.61 -30.40 -4.56
CA VAL A 150 -0.19 -29.63 -3.60
C VAL A 150 0.11 -28.12 -3.65
N MET A 151 1.21 -27.72 -4.27
CA MET A 151 1.60 -26.31 -4.35
C MET A 151 0.64 -25.47 -5.20
N THR A 152 0.54 -24.21 -4.89
CA THR A 152 -0.08 -23.20 -5.77
C THR A 152 0.84 -22.94 -6.95
N ARG A 153 0.42 -23.34 -8.17
CA ARG A 153 1.22 -23.24 -9.41
C ARG A 153 1.30 -21.83 -9.98
N THR A 154 0.36 -20.97 -9.63
CA THR A 154 0.29 -19.58 -10.10
C THR A 154 0.31 -18.60 -8.91
N PRO A 155 1.43 -18.53 -8.18
CA PRO A 155 1.54 -17.59 -7.07
C PRO A 155 1.44 -16.14 -7.58
N LYS A 156 0.92 -15.25 -6.74
CA LYS A 156 0.89 -13.82 -7.06
C LYS A 156 2.30 -13.25 -6.98
N CYS A 157 2.78 -12.77 -8.12
CA CYS A 157 4.09 -12.16 -8.27
C CYS A 157 3.94 -10.69 -8.64
N VAL A 158 4.92 -9.89 -8.23
CA VAL A 158 5.04 -8.47 -8.55
C VAL A 158 6.47 -8.14 -8.96
N SER A 159 6.66 -7.05 -9.72
CA SER A 159 7.99 -6.51 -9.99
C SER A 159 8.57 -5.76 -8.79
N PRO A 160 9.90 -5.58 -8.70
CA PRO A 160 10.54 -4.79 -7.63
C PRO A 160 10.01 -3.38 -7.49
N ASP A 161 9.63 -2.75 -8.59
CA ASP A 161 9.13 -1.35 -8.62
C ASP A 161 7.66 -1.20 -8.25
N THR A 162 6.97 -2.32 -7.97
CA THR A 162 5.55 -2.29 -7.61
C THR A 162 5.36 -1.55 -6.28
N LYS A 163 4.48 -0.54 -6.28
CA LYS A 163 4.19 0.27 -5.08
C LYS A 163 3.45 -0.54 -4.02
N ILE A 164 3.77 -0.27 -2.75
CA ILE A 164 3.17 -0.97 -1.60
C ILE A 164 1.65 -0.86 -1.59
N ALA A 165 1.08 0.28 -1.98
CA ALA A 165 -0.38 0.42 -2.10
C ALA A 165 -0.99 -0.66 -3.01
N LYS A 166 -0.38 -0.90 -4.19
CA LYS A 166 -0.83 -1.94 -5.12
C LYS A 166 -0.63 -3.35 -4.56
N ILE A 167 0.45 -3.58 -3.81
CA ILE A 167 0.70 -4.87 -3.14
C ILE A 167 -0.37 -5.15 -2.09
N GLN A 168 -0.72 -4.15 -1.27
CA GLN A 168 -1.80 -4.25 -0.28
C GLN A 168 -3.13 -4.59 -0.96
N ASP A 169 -3.46 -3.94 -2.08
CA ASP A 169 -4.68 -4.23 -2.86
C ASP A 169 -4.68 -5.67 -3.40
N ILE A 170 -3.53 -6.16 -3.92
CA ILE A 170 -3.38 -7.54 -4.38
C ILE A 170 -3.59 -8.52 -3.22
N MET A 171 -2.98 -8.28 -2.06
CA MET A 171 -3.14 -9.13 -0.89
C MET A 171 -4.59 -9.16 -0.41
N HIS A 172 -5.22 -7.99 -0.30
CA HIS A 172 -6.61 -7.87 0.14
C HIS A 172 -7.59 -8.57 -0.80
N ASN A 173 -7.52 -8.27 -2.09
CA ASN A 173 -8.44 -8.80 -3.10
C ASN A 173 -8.32 -10.32 -3.29
N ASN A 174 -7.12 -10.88 -3.09
CA ASN A 174 -6.88 -12.32 -3.22
C ASN A 174 -6.90 -13.05 -1.87
N LYS A 175 -7.12 -12.35 -0.74
CA LYS A 175 -7.10 -12.90 0.64
C LYS A 175 -5.81 -13.66 0.93
N ILE A 176 -4.67 -13.09 0.53
CA ILE A 176 -3.33 -13.63 0.76
C ILE A 176 -2.51 -12.68 1.62
N HIS A 177 -1.53 -13.21 2.35
CA HIS A 177 -0.68 -12.44 3.25
C HIS A 177 0.72 -12.19 2.70
N THR A 178 1.01 -12.72 1.51
CA THR A 178 2.36 -12.69 0.94
C THR A 178 2.29 -12.62 -0.58
N VAL A 179 3.21 -11.88 -1.19
CA VAL A 179 3.46 -11.87 -2.63
C VAL A 179 4.94 -12.11 -2.90
N LEU A 180 5.24 -12.73 -4.03
CA LEU A 180 6.62 -12.95 -4.48
C LEU A 180 7.08 -11.77 -5.33
N VAL A 181 8.32 -11.34 -5.14
CA VAL A 181 8.95 -10.33 -5.99
C VAL A 181 9.86 -11.06 -6.97
N VAL A 182 9.61 -10.85 -8.26
CA VAL A 182 10.34 -11.54 -9.33
C VAL A 182 10.81 -10.55 -10.39
N ASP A 183 11.86 -10.92 -11.13
CA ASP A 183 12.27 -10.22 -12.35
C ASP A 183 11.41 -10.60 -13.57
N GLU A 184 11.75 -10.06 -14.74
CA GLU A 184 11.06 -10.32 -16.02
C GLU A 184 11.13 -11.79 -16.43
N ASP A 185 12.19 -12.50 -16.07
CA ASP A 185 12.41 -13.93 -16.34
C ASP A 185 11.82 -14.87 -15.28
N ARG A 186 11.09 -14.30 -14.28
CA ARG A 186 10.51 -15.00 -13.12
C ARG A 186 11.53 -15.55 -12.10
N HIS A 187 12.76 -15.03 -12.06
CA HIS A 187 13.66 -15.33 -10.95
C HIS A 187 13.18 -14.65 -9.67
N LEU A 188 13.25 -15.37 -8.55
CA LEU A 188 12.84 -14.85 -7.26
C LEU A 188 13.86 -13.84 -6.74
N LEU A 189 13.42 -12.61 -6.54
CA LEU A 189 14.22 -11.54 -5.93
C LEU A 189 13.94 -11.38 -4.44
N GLY A 190 12.71 -11.66 -4.01
CA GLY A 190 12.32 -11.53 -2.63
C GLY A 190 10.87 -11.91 -2.36
N VAL A 191 10.49 -11.71 -1.11
CA VAL A 191 9.13 -11.96 -0.62
C VAL A 191 8.69 -10.74 0.18
N VAL A 192 7.48 -10.26 -0.08
CA VAL A 192 6.82 -9.20 0.70
C VAL A 192 5.65 -9.83 1.45
N ASP A 193 5.66 -9.70 2.76
CA ASP A 193 4.56 -10.11 3.62
C ASP A 193 3.70 -8.91 4.06
N HIS A 194 2.57 -9.21 4.69
CA HIS A 194 1.64 -8.19 5.16
C HIS A 194 2.27 -7.25 6.20
N PHE A 195 3.16 -7.75 7.05
CA PHE A 195 3.82 -6.95 8.10
C PHE A 195 4.80 -5.95 7.51
N SER A 196 5.52 -6.34 6.46
CA SER A 196 6.44 -5.44 5.73
C SER A 196 5.73 -4.24 5.07
N CYS A 197 4.41 -4.31 4.91
CA CYS A 197 3.59 -3.26 4.32
C CYS A 197 2.93 -2.33 5.35
N MET A 198 3.15 -2.53 6.66
CA MET A 198 2.59 -1.70 7.73
C MET A 198 3.54 -0.54 8.05
N PHE A 199 3.02 0.69 7.99
CA PHE A 199 3.75 1.92 8.32
C PHE A 199 3.03 2.70 9.40
#